data_c876515e48ce2d1be2654cde1706ade1
#
_entry.id   c876515e48ce2d1be2654cde1706ade1
#
_cell.length_a   1.000
_cell.length_b   1.000
_cell.length_c   1.000
_cell.angle_alpha   90.00
_cell.angle_beta   90.00
_cell.angle_gamma   90.00
#
_symmetry.space_group_name_H-M   'P 1'
#
loop_
_entity.id
_entity.type
_entity.pdbx_description
1 polymer ?
#
loop_
_entity_poly.entity_id
_entity_poly.type
_entity_poly.pdbx_seq_one_letter_code
_entity_poly.pdbx_strand_id
1 'polypeptide(L)'
;MTYFLDTNVIIDLLNGNSNVLAGFKNAYVSATVKIPDLVYYEVLRGFEYTDPKNQKSAFEIFAQRCGIEHMGIETLRESARQYANLKKHGITLDDDDILIGSLAIEKNAVLVTNNTKHFTYLNGIQLENWVFK
;
A
#
# COMPACT_ATOMS: atom_id res chain seq x y z
N MET A 1 -5.15 -6.37 -14.12
CA MET A 1 -5.36 -6.11 -12.70
C MET A 1 -4.13 -5.42 -12.12
N THR A 2 -4.33 -4.53 -11.18
CA THR A 2 -3.25 -3.78 -10.55
C THR A 2 -3.30 -3.98 -9.04
N TYR A 3 -2.13 -4.24 -8.45
CA TYR A 3 -1.97 -4.37 -7.01
C TYR A 3 -1.10 -3.23 -6.49
N PHE A 4 -1.53 -2.61 -5.40
CA PHE A 4 -0.73 -1.65 -4.65
C PHE A 4 -0.31 -2.29 -3.33
N LEU A 5 0.96 -2.16 -2.97
CA LEU A 5 1.51 -2.75 -1.76
C LEU A 5 1.55 -1.73 -0.63
N ASP A 6 1.01 -2.09 0.53
CA ASP A 6 1.11 -1.27 1.74
C ASP A 6 2.47 -1.47 2.41
N THR A 7 2.81 -0.57 3.32
CA THR A 7 4.11 -0.53 4.02
C THR A 7 4.45 -1.86 4.69
N ASN A 8 3.53 -2.41 5.46
CA ASN A 8 3.76 -3.67 6.20
C ASN A 8 4.04 -4.86 5.27
N VAL A 9 3.40 -4.89 4.11
CA VAL A 9 3.61 -5.96 3.11
C VAL A 9 5.03 -5.88 2.53
N ILE A 10 5.51 -4.67 2.23
CA ILE A 10 6.86 -4.48 1.72
C ILE A 10 7.90 -4.90 2.76
N ILE A 11 7.69 -4.53 4.02
CA ILE A 11 8.59 -4.93 5.11
C ILE A 11 8.63 -6.46 5.24
N ASP A 12 7.46 -7.12 5.23
CA ASP A 12 7.38 -8.58 5.28
C ASP A 12 8.10 -9.23 4.10
N LEU A 13 7.96 -8.65 2.91
CA LEU A 13 8.61 -9.15 1.70
C LEU A 13 10.14 -9.05 1.82
N LEU A 14 10.63 -7.91 2.28
CA LEU A 14 12.07 -7.69 2.48
C LEU A 14 12.65 -8.58 3.57
N ASN A 15 11.83 -8.96 4.56
CA ASN A 15 12.22 -9.88 5.62
C ASN A 15 12.08 -11.35 5.24
N GLY A 16 11.64 -11.65 4.03
CA GLY A 16 11.59 -13.02 3.52
C GLY A 16 10.36 -13.82 3.95
N ASN A 17 9.25 -13.17 4.30
CA ASN A 17 8.02 -13.89 4.62
C ASN A 17 7.58 -14.72 3.41
N SER A 18 7.48 -16.04 3.59
CA SER A 18 7.26 -16.96 2.47
C SER A 18 5.88 -16.81 1.82
N ASN A 19 4.84 -16.53 2.59
CA ASN A 19 3.48 -16.33 2.06
C ASN A 19 3.39 -15.04 1.25
N VAL A 20 3.97 -13.97 1.76
CA VAL A 20 3.99 -12.67 1.08
C VAL A 20 4.82 -12.77 -0.21
N LEU A 21 5.96 -13.46 -0.15
CA LEU A 21 6.80 -13.67 -1.33
C LEU A 21 6.05 -14.45 -2.42
N ALA A 22 5.33 -15.50 -2.04
CA ALA A 22 4.52 -16.28 -2.98
C ALA A 22 3.43 -15.43 -3.61
N GLY A 23 2.73 -14.63 -2.82
CA GLY A 23 1.70 -13.70 -3.31
C GLY A 23 2.28 -12.68 -4.28
N PHE A 24 3.44 -12.12 -3.95
CA PHE A 24 4.12 -11.17 -4.82
C PHE A 24 4.52 -11.80 -6.16
N LYS A 25 5.14 -12.98 -6.13
CA LYS A 25 5.56 -13.65 -7.35
C LYS A 25 4.38 -13.93 -8.27
N ASN A 26 3.26 -14.41 -7.71
CA ASN A 26 2.06 -14.67 -8.50
C ASN A 26 1.51 -13.39 -9.13
N ALA A 27 1.45 -12.31 -8.37
CA ALA A 27 0.95 -11.02 -8.87
C ALA A 27 1.90 -10.41 -9.91
N TYR A 28 3.20 -10.50 -9.67
CA TYR A 28 4.20 -9.85 -10.51
C TYR A 28 4.24 -10.43 -11.94
N VAL A 29 3.98 -11.74 -12.09
CA VAL A 29 4.01 -12.39 -13.42
C VAL A 29 2.71 -12.23 -14.20
N SER A 30 1.60 -11.95 -13.53
CA SER A 30 0.27 -11.95 -14.17
C SER A 30 -0.46 -10.60 -14.11
N ALA A 31 0.10 -9.62 -13.40
CA ALA A 31 -0.56 -8.34 -13.15
C ALA A 31 0.46 -7.22 -13.03
N THR A 32 -0.01 -6.01 -12.82
CA THR A 32 0.83 -4.86 -12.51
C THR A 32 0.91 -4.69 -11.00
N VAL A 33 2.12 -4.57 -10.46
CA VAL A 33 2.34 -4.32 -9.03
C VAL A 33 3.05 -2.98 -8.89
N LYS A 34 2.50 -2.08 -8.11
CA LYS A 34 3.07 -0.75 -7.89
C LYS A 34 3.08 -0.39 -6.40
N ILE A 35 3.88 0.59 -6.07
CA ILE A 35 4.01 1.12 -4.72
C ILE A 35 3.44 2.52 -4.71
N PRO A 36 2.41 2.82 -3.88
CA PRO A 36 1.96 4.20 -3.69
C PRO A 36 3.11 5.09 -3.21
N ASP A 37 3.18 6.31 -3.69
CA ASP A 37 4.26 7.24 -3.33
C ASP A 37 4.33 7.48 -1.82
N LEU A 38 3.20 7.56 -1.14
CA LEU A 38 3.16 7.73 0.31
C LEU A 38 3.73 6.51 1.03
N VAL A 39 3.47 5.30 0.51
CA VAL A 39 4.07 4.06 1.04
C VAL A 39 5.59 4.07 0.82
N TYR A 40 6.02 4.49 -0.37
CA TYR A 40 7.44 4.63 -0.65
C TYR A 40 8.12 5.53 0.40
N TYR A 41 7.50 6.67 0.70
CA TYR A 41 7.98 7.58 1.72
C TYR A 41 8.03 6.91 3.10
N GLU A 42 6.97 6.20 3.50
CA GLU A 42 6.91 5.56 4.82
C GLU A 42 8.01 4.52 5.01
N VAL A 43 8.24 3.68 3.99
CA VAL A 43 9.30 2.67 4.06
C VAL A 43 10.67 3.35 4.08
N LEU A 44 10.87 4.30 3.19
CA LEU A 44 12.16 4.99 3.07
C LEU A 44 12.52 5.74 4.34
N ARG A 45 11.56 6.46 4.95
CA ARG A 45 11.84 7.19 6.19
C ARG A 45 12.26 6.24 7.32
N GLY A 46 11.68 5.05 7.37
CA GLY A 46 12.08 4.05 8.35
C GLY A 46 13.52 3.62 8.16
N PHE A 47 13.94 3.36 6.93
CA PHE A 47 15.32 2.98 6.62
C PHE A 47 16.29 4.13 6.82
N GLU A 48 15.92 5.36 6.52
CA GLU A 48 16.76 6.53 6.84
C GLU A 48 17.00 6.65 8.33
N TYR A 49 15.98 6.38 9.15
CA TYR A 49 16.08 6.48 10.59
C TYR A 49 16.91 5.36 11.20
N THR A 50 16.71 4.11 10.79
CA THR A 50 17.38 2.93 11.36
C THR A 50 18.68 2.57 10.67
N ASP A 51 18.85 3.03 9.42
CA ASP A 51 20.02 2.76 8.58
C ASP A 51 20.42 1.27 8.57
N PRO A 52 19.50 0.35 8.26
CA PRO A 52 19.81 -1.08 8.24
C PRO A 52 20.69 -1.40 7.04
N LYS A 53 21.66 -2.29 7.25
CA LYS A 53 22.61 -2.70 6.21
C LYS A 53 21.86 -3.32 5.04
N ASN A 54 22.07 -2.79 3.85
CA ASN A 54 21.59 -3.30 2.56
C ASN A 54 20.09 -3.30 2.36
N GLN A 55 19.27 -3.07 3.38
CA GLN A 55 17.81 -3.08 3.22
C GLN A 55 17.31 -1.86 2.45
N LYS A 56 17.91 -0.70 2.68
CA LYS A 56 17.56 0.50 1.95
C LYS A 56 17.84 0.31 0.46
N SER A 57 19.01 -0.20 0.10
CA SER A 57 19.38 -0.46 -1.30
C SER A 57 18.47 -1.49 -1.94
N ALA A 58 18.17 -2.57 -1.23
CA ALA A 58 17.26 -3.60 -1.72
C ALA A 58 15.86 -3.03 -1.96
N PHE A 59 15.37 -2.19 -1.06
CA PHE A 59 14.09 -1.52 -1.23
C PHE A 59 14.07 -0.60 -2.44
N GLU A 60 15.12 0.21 -2.62
CA GLU A 60 15.18 1.13 -3.76
C GLU A 60 15.16 0.37 -5.10
N ILE A 61 15.88 -0.74 -5.19
CA ILE A 61 15.85 -1.59 -6.39
C ILE A 61 14.45 -2.17 -6.60
N PHE A 62 13.83 -2.66 -5.54
CA PHE A 62 12.48 -3.22 -5.58
C PHE A 62 11.46 -2.18 -6.04
N ALA A 63 11.52 -0.98 -5.47
CA ALA A 63 10.62 0.13 -5.82
C ALA A 63 10.78 0.53 -7.29
N GLN A 64 12.01 0.60 -7.77
CA GLN A 64 12.29 0.94 -9.16
C GLN A 64 11.71 -0.10 -10.12
N ARG A 65 11.78 -1.37 -9.76
CA ARG A 65 11.26 -2.46 -10.60
C ARG A 65 9.73 -2.51 -10.61
N CYS A 66 9.09 -2.27 -9.49
CA CYS A 66 7.63 -2.24 -9.41
C CYS A 66 7.07 -0.97 -10.07
N GLY A 67 7.70 0.15 -9.81
CA GLY A 67 7.18 1.46 -10.17
C GLY A 67 6.39 2.08 -9.03
N ILE A 68 6.38 3.41 -9.00
CA ILE A 68 5.71 4.19 -7.97
C ILE A 68 4.47 4.83 -8.57
N GLU A 69 3.33 4.69 -7.88
CA GLU A 69 2.10 5.35 -8.26
C GLU A 69 1.96 6.65 -7.47
N HIS A 70 1.83 7.76 -8.16
CA HIS A 70 1.77 9.08 -7.54
C HIS A 70 0.33 9.54 -7.32
N MET A 71 0.08 10.14 -6.16
CA MET A 71 -1.19 10.81 -5.87
C MET A 71 -1.33 12.06 -6.73
N GLY A 72 -2.55 12.29 -7.20
CA GLY A 72 -2.90 13.50 -7.93
C GLY A 72 -4.10 14.18 -7.29
N ILE A 73 -4.66 15.16 -8.01
CA ILE A 73 -5.81 15.92 -7.51
C ILE A 73 -7.03 15.02 -7.29
N GLU A 74 -7.24 14.02 -8.14
CA GLU A 74 -8.38 13.11 -7.96
C GLU A 74 -8.23 12.23 -6.73
N THR A 75 -6.99 11.85 -6.38
CA THR A 75 -6.75 11.13 -5.12
C THR A 75 -7.17 11.97 -3.93
N LEU A 76 -6.83 13.26 -3.95
CA LEU A 76 -7.16 14.17 -2.86
C LEU A 76 -8.67 14.38 -2.76
N ARG A 77 -9.36 14.49 -3.89
CA ARG A 77 -10.81 14.60 -3.92
C ARG A 77 -11.48 13.34 -3.37
N GLU A 78 -11.03 12.17 -3.79
CA GLU A 78 -11.53 10.89 -3.27
C GLU A 78 -11.28 10.78 -1.77
N SER A 79 -10.09 11.18 -1.31
CA SER A 79 -9.73 11.15 0.12
C SER A 79 -10.65 12.05 0.94
N ALA A 80 -10.98 13.24 0.43
CA ALA A 80 -11.91 14.15 1.10
C ALA A 80 -13.31 13.54 1.22
N ARG A 81 -13.80 12.87 0.18
CA ARG A 81 -15.08 12.16 0.22
C ARG A 81 -15.08 11.04 1.24
N GLN A 82 -14.01 10.24 1.26
CA GLN A 82 -13.87 9.14 2.21
C GLN A 82 -13.80 9.66 3.66
N TYR A 83 -13.03 10.72 3.89
CA TYR A 83 -12.94 11.34 5.21
C TYR A 83 -14.33 11.78 5.71
N ALA A 84 -15.08 12.46 4.86
CA ALA A 84 -16.42 12.94 5.23
C ALA A 84 -17.36 11.77 5.58
N ASN A 85 -17.32 10.71 4.79
CA ASN A 85 -18.14 9.53 5.04
C ASN A 85 -17.77 8.83 6.35
N LEU A 86 -16.45 8.66 6.60
CA LEU A 86 -15.98 8.07 7.86
C LEU A 86 -16.43 8.89 9.06
N LYS A 87 -16.28 10.20 8.99
CA LYS A 87 -16.63 11.12 10.06
C LYS A 87 -18.14 11.03 10.38
N LYS A 88 -18.98 10.96 9.37
CA LYS A 88 -20.42 10.84 9.53
C LYS A 88 -20.82 9.54 10.21
N HIS A 89 -20.00 8.51 10.11
CA HIS A 89 -20.25 7.20 10.75
C HIS A 89 -19.45 7.02 12.04
N GLY A 90 -18.81 8.06 12.55
CA GLY A 90 -18.06 8.00 13.79
C GLY A 90 -16.77 7.18 13.72
N ILE A 91 -16.20 6.99 12.52
CA ILE A 91 -15.01 6.19 12.30
C ILE A 91 -13.84 7.12 12.09
N THR A 92 -12.73 6.86 12.81
CA THR A 92 -11.48 7.62 12.67
C THR A 92 -10.40 6.73 12.04
N LEU A 93 -9.83 7.17 10.93
CA LEU A 93 -8.64 6.58 10.32
C LEU A 93 -7.58 7.68 10.19
N ASP A 94 -6.32 7.27 10.20
CA ASP A 94 -5.22 8.20 9.96
C ASP A 94 -5.25 8.70 8.52
N ASP A 95 -4.80 9.93 8.30
CA ASP A 95 -4.83 10.54 6.97
C ASP A 95 -4.03 9.75 5.93
N ASP A 96 -2.88 9.18 6.32
CA ASP A 96 -2.09 8.38 5.40
C ASP A 96 -2.85 7.13 4.92
N ASP A 97 -3.61 6.47 5.80
CA ASP A 97 -4.43 5.32 5.42
C ASP A 97 -5.56 5.74 4.46
N ILE A 98 -6.20 6.89 4.75
CA ILE A 98 -7.24 7.41 3.86
C ILE A 98 -6.66 7.73 2.48
N LEU A 99 -5.48 8.34 2.43
CA LEU A 99 -4.83 8.71 1.17
C LEU A 99 -4.40 7.48 0.38
N ILE A 100 -3.76 6.52 1.03
CA ILE A 100 -3.30 5.27 0.38
C ILE A 100 -4.49 4.48 -0.15
N GLY A 101 -5.51 4.30 0.67
CA GLY A 101 -6.71 3.57 0.26
C GLY A 101 -7.47 4.28 -0.85
N SER A 102 -7.56 5.60 -0.79
CA SER A 102 -8.22 6.40 -1.82
C SER A 102 -7.50 6.34 -3.15
N LEU A 103 -6.17 6.29 -3.15
CA LEU A 103 -5.39 6.08 -4.37
C LEU A 103 -5.74 4.73 -5.01
N ALA A 104 -5.84 3.68 -4.21
CA ALA A 104 -6.21 2.37 -4.70
C ALA A 104 -7.62 2.37 -5.29
N ILE A 105 -8.58 3.02 -4.63
CA ILE A 105 -9.95 3.15 -5.12
C ILE A 105 -9.98 3.91 -6.45
N GLU A 106 -9.30 5.04 -6.51
CA GLU A 106 -9.24 5.88 -7.71
C GLU A 106 -8.69 5.12 -8.92
N LYS A 107 -7.64 4.35 -8.69
CA LYS A 107 -6.95 3.59 -9.76
C LYS A 107 -7.54 2.22 -10.00
N ASN A 108 -8.60 1.85 -9.31
CA ASN A 108 -9.23 0.53 -9.40
C ASN A 108 -8.22 -0.59 -9.14
N ALA A 109 -7.36 -0.38 -8.16
CA ALA A 109 -6.34 -1.33 -7.77
C ALA A 109 -6.75 -2.09 -6.50
N VAL A 110 -6.20 -3.28 -6.34
CA VAL A 110 -6.33 -4.05 -5.10
C VAL A 110 -5.22 -3.58 -4.16
N LEU A 111 -5.57 -3.14 -2.96
CA LEU A 111 -4.59 -2.81 -1.94
C LEU A 111 -4.23 -4.07 -1.16
N VAL A 112 -2.97 -4.45 -1.19
CA VAL A 112 -2.45 -5.58 -0.42
C VAL A 112 -1.93 -5.04 0.91
N THR A 113 -2.52 -5.50 2.00
CA THR A 113 -2.20 -4.97 3.33
C THR A 113 -2.48 -6.02 4.41
N ASN A 114 -1.75 -5.93 5.52
CA ASN A 114 -2.04 -6.72 6.71
C ASN A 114 -3.14 -6.07 7.56
N ASN A 115 -3.46 -4.80 7.30
CA ASN A 115 -4.42 -4.01 8.07
C ASN A 115 -5.79 -3.96 7.42
N THR A 116 -6.29 -5.07 6.92
CA THR A 116 -7.58 -5.13 6.23
C THR A 116 -8.72 -4.59 7.09
N LYS A 117 -8.66 -4.77 8.42
CA LYS A 117 -9.68 -4.27 9.34
C LYS A 117 -9.82 -2.74 9.31
N HIS A 118 -8.72 -2.02 9.12
CA HIS A 118 -8.76 -0.56 9.02
C HIS A 118 -9.31 -0.11 7.68
N PHE A 119 -8.74 -0.65 6.60
CA PHE A 119 -9.07 -0.21 5.25
C PHE A 119 -10.48 -0.59 4.81
N THR A 120 -11.07 -1.62 5.41
CA THR A 120 -12.40 -2.10 5.02
C THR A 120 -13.49 -1.04 5.19
N TYR A 121 -13.25 0.01 5.98
CA TYR A 121 -14.22 1.10 6.17
C TYR A 121 -14.26 2.08 5.00
N LEU A 122 -13.30 2.02 4.09
CA LEU A 122 -13.30 2.88 2.91
C LEU A 122 -14.24 2.33 1.85
N ASN A 123 -15.14 3.18 1.34
CA ASN A 123 -16.12 2.76 0.34
C ASN A 123 -15.45 2.43 -0.99
N GLY A 124 -15.70 1.22 -1.49
CA GLY A 124 -15.20 0.79 -2.79
C GLY A 124 -13.82 0.18 -2.77
N ILE A 125 -13.19 0.05 -1.60
CA ILE A 125 -11.85 -0.53 -1.48
C ILE A 125 -11.86 -2.02 -1.82
N GLN A 126 -10.85 -2.47 -2.55
CA GLN A 126 -10.58 -3.88 -2.80
C GLN A 126 -9.31 -4.25 -2.05
N LEU A 127 -9.38 -5.28 -1.22
CA LEU A 127 -8.30 -5.65 -0.30
C LEU A 127 -7.88 -7.10 -0.48
N GLU A 128 -6.59 -7.37 -0.32
CA GLU A 128 -6.05 -8.72 -0.16
C GLU A 128 -5.06 -8.72 0.99
N ASN A 129 -4.99 -9.84 1.69
CA ASN A 129 -3.99 -10.09 2.71
C ASN A 129 -3.18 -11.32 2.30
N TRP A 130 -1.89 -11.13 2.00
CA TRP A 130 -1.04 -12.23 1.53
C TRP A 130 -0.43 -13.05 2.65
N VAL A 131 -0.49 -12.57 3.90
CA VAL A 131 0.04 -13.30 5.06
C VAL A 131 -0.81 -14.53 5.37
N PHE A 132 -2.13 -14.40 5.21
CA PHE A 132 -3.09 -15.46 5.56
C PHE A 132 -3.64 -16.14 4.31
N LYS A 133 -2.76 -16.67 3.52
CA LYS A 133 -3.18 -17.45 2.36
C LYS A 133 -3.33 -18.93 2.66
#